data_1354bfebccc7ac05e11b760fa5fa13ff
#
_entry.id   1354bfebccc7ac05e11b760fa5fa13ff
#
_cell.length_a   1.000
_cell.length_b   1.000
_cell.length_c   1.000
_cell.angle_alpha   90.00
_cell.angle_beta   90.00
_cell.angle_gamma   90.00
#
_symmetry.space_group_name_H-M   'P 1'
#
loop_
_entity.id
_entity.type
_entity.pdbx_description
1 polymer ?
#
loop_
_entity_poly.entity_id
_entity_poly.type
_entity_poly.pdbx_seq_one_letter_code
_entity_poly.pdbx_strand_id
1 'polypeptide(L)'
;MRWGLAFVVLGCAAESALAQPTASADAVSTSVAPVALAEAGPQQAIGYGALPGGITVPDAETLPKGAFQLITLDGYGYRKGALAPAETLSRVLGSLALAYGVHELFSVALSFDGRYDRHKNTVLGTDDGYVGDPHLIGRFAKASGTTRFGAQLGVWVPGKDAPSIAGSAISVDLRLLASLHAGPGILSFEAGYRLDNSAASVDHPELLSLADRVSLGVSDFNAVFGGGHLAVPFGKAWVGAEASLEAYLGDPPSDGMGGVKVGHAALTDGKLTFRGGVSGGYHINDLFSVLAFAAMAKSPYITIAQTLDNNIPLVPYEPVFTIGLGLSAQFGNSKAEAQFKGCAYTPEGCPAVETPIVADISGSVTDDSDKPVVGAKVALKLANVTVDPVATDSTGKYVFKGARIGTQAEATTSKPAVHRIDETNATISVEVDGKKPGTATIAKLDEAGTTVPVIKLEPLLPPGQLRGVVHQLPSGKAVERATVTVSPGNAKAQTSSDGTFSIDLAPGSYKITVKSPGFASQDLDVTIETNGVAIKNIDLHK
;
A
#
# COMPACT_ATOMS: atom_id res chain seq x y z
N MET A 1 -22.53 -48.06 0.10
CA MET A 1 -21.56 -47.96 -1.01
C MET A 1 -20.32 -47.28 -0.46
N ARG A 2 -19.24 -48.05 -0.32
CA ARG A 2 -17.94 -47.56 0.20
C ARG A 2 -17.20 -46.89 -0.98
N TRP A 3 -17.00 -45.60 -0.88
CA TRP A 3 -16.10 -44.86 -1.78
C TRP A 3 -14.76 -44.73 -1.08
N GLY A 4 -13.78 -45.53 -1.52
CA GLY A 4 -12.39 -45.36 -1.12
C GLY A 4 -11.78 -44.22 -1.93
N LEU A 5 -11.46 -43.10 -1.27
CA LEU A 5 -10.59 -42.07 -1.85
C LEU A 5 -9.14 -42.54 -1.67
N ALA A 6 -8.51 -42.87 -2.78
CA ALA A 6 -7.07 -43.12 -2.82
C ALA A 6 -6.35 -41.76 -2.84
N PHE A 7 -5.66 -41.43 -1.76
CA PHE A 7 -4.67 -40.37 -1.75
C PHE A 7 -3.38 -40.90 -2.41
N VAL A 8 -3.05 -40.33 -3.57
CA VAL A 8 -1.72 -40.54 -4.17
C VAL A 8 -0.75 -39.61 -3.42
N VAL A 9 -0.02 -40.20 -2.47
CA VAL A 9 1.16 -39.56 -1.86
C VAL A 9 2.31 -39.79 -2.83
N LEU A 10 2.74 -38.76 -3.54
CA LEU A 10 4.01 -38.78 -4.26
C LEU A 10 5.16 -38.73 -3.23
N GLY A 11 5.58 -39.91 -2.80
CA GLY A 11 6.82 -40.08 -2.10
C GLY A 11 7.98 -40.12 -3.09
N CYS A 12 8.81 -39.08 -3.12
CA CYS A 12 10.14 -39.17 -3.72
C CYS A 12 11.02 -39.98 -2.77
N ALA A 13 11.16 -41.30 -3.04
CA ALA A 13 12.22 -42.11 -2.50
C ALA A 13 13.51 -41.77 -3.25
N ALA A 14 14.46 -41.11 -2.59
CA ALA A 14 15.83 -41.01 -3.07
C ALA A 14 16.56 -42.29 -2.65
N GLU A 15 16.77 -43.21 -3.57
CA GLU A 15 17.71 -44.30 -3.42
C GLU A 15 19.14 -43.78 -3.45
N SER A 16 19.83 -43.95 -2.35
CA SER A 16 21.26 -43.70 -2.19
C SER A 16 22.07 -44.83 -2.85
N ALA A 17 22.63 -44.56 -4.01
CA ALA A 17 23.70 -45.39 -4.57
C ALA A 17 25.06 -44.85 -4.10
N LEU A 18 25.69 -45.61 -3.20
CA LEU A 18 27.09 -45.47 -2.81
C LEU A 18 27.99 -45.89 -3.97
N ALA A 19 28.67 -44.94 -4.59
CA ALA A 19 29.89 -45.20 -5.37
C ALA A 19 30.95 -44.19 -4.95
N GLN A 20 32.00 -44.64 -4.28
CA GLN A 20 33.22 -43.87 -4.11
C GLN A 20 34.00 -43.83 -5.43
N PRO A 21 34.59 -42.72 -5.78
CA PRO A 21 35.91 -42.67 -6.39
C PRO A 21 36.89 -41.81 -5.60
N THR A 22 38.09 -42.31 -5.57
CA THR A 22 39.30 -41.77 -5.03
C THR A 22 39.77 -40.49 -5.75
N ALA A 23 40.21 -39.55 -4.92
CA ALA A 23 41.28 -38.58 -5.06
C ALA A 23 41.49 -37.81 -6.38
N SER A 24 41.34 -36.51 -6.35
CA SER A 24 42.48 -35.57 -6.36
C SER A 24 42.02 -34.15 -6.02
N ALA A 25 42.83 -33.48 -5.24
CA ALA A 25 42.62 -32.14 -4.73
C ALA A 25 42.83 -31.08 -5.85
N ASP A 26 41.80 -30.27 -6.07
CA ASP A 26 41.99 -28.86 -6.39
C ASP A 26 40.78 -28.11 -5.81
N ALA A 27 41.02 -27.43 -4.71
CA ALA A 27 40.03 -26.63 -4.01
C ALA A 27 39.81 -25.32 -4.82
N VAL A 28 38.85 -25.35 -5.73
CA VAL A 28 38.23 -24.13 -6.22
C VAL A 28 37.14 -23.76 -5.19
N SER A 29 37.49 -22.85 -4.30
CA SER A 29 36.55 -22.19 -3.42
C SER A 29 35.59 -21.34 -4.28
N THR A 30 34.51 -21.93 -4.76
CA THR A 30 33.34 -21.17 -5.21
C THR A 30 32.60 -20.67 -3.98
N SER A 31 32.96 -19.47 -3.54
CA SER A 31 32.07 -18.71 -2.67
C SER A 31 30.77 -18.50 -3.48
N VAL A 32 29.75 -19.28 -3.19
CA VAL A 32 28.38 -18.97 -3.63
C VAL A 32 28.02 -17.68 -2.87
N ALA A 33 28.13 -16.55 -3.58
CA ALA A 33 27.58 -15.31 -3.07
C ALA A 33 26.11 -15.57 -2.73
N PRO A 34 25.59 -15.09 -1.60
CA PRO A 34 24.18 -15.21 -1.31
C PRO A 34 23.42 -14.54 -2.46
N VAL A 35 22.61 -15.33 -3.16
CA VAL A 35 21.67 -14.82 -4.14
C VAL A 35 20.82 -13.78 -3.40
N ALA A 36 21.02 -12.52 -3.69
CA ALA A 36 20.15 -11.46 -3.19
C ALA A 36 18.77 -11.77 -3.77
N LEU A 37 17.89 -12.23 -2.90
CA LEU A 37 16.50 -12.46 -3.27
C LEU A 37 15.94 -11.12 -3.70
N ALA A 38 15.43 -11.07 -4.94
CA ALA A 38 14.62 -9.97 -5.39
C ALA A 38 13.57 -9.72 -4.29
N GLU A 39 13.55 -8.50 -3.75
CA GLU A 39 12.50 -8.11 -2.82
C GLU A 39 11.15 -8.40 -3.48
N ALA A 40 10.33 -9.18 -2.79
CA ALA A 40 9.05 -9.62 -3.32
C ALA A 40 8.25 -8.39 -3.76
N GLY A 41 7.78 -8.42 -5.00
CA GLY A 41 6.87 -7.39 -5.54
C GLY A 41 5.58 -7.28 -4.73
N PRO A 42 4.64 -6.41 -5.11
CA PRO A 42 3.40 -6.21 -4.38
C PRO A 42 2.71 -7.56 -4.20
N GLN A 43 2.61 -7.96 -2.93
CA GLN A 43 2.03 -9.24 -2.60
C GLN A 43 0.53 -9.17 -2.75
N GLN A 44 0.00 -10.24 -3.31
CA GLN A 44 -1.42 -10.38 -3.51
C GLN A 44 -2.07 -10.60 -2.15
N ALA A 45 -2.80 -9.62 -1.67
CA ALA A 45 -3.66 -9.84 -0.54
C ALA A 45 -4.89 -10.60 -1.03
N ILE A 46 -4.84 -11.91 -0.88
CA ILE A 46 -5.91 -12.81 -1.27
C ILE A 46 -6.73 -13.19 -0.06
N GLY A 47 -6.08 -13.12 1.10
CA GLY A 47 -6.57 -13.67 2.33
C GLY A 47 -7.66 -12.86 2.98
N TYR A 48 -8.24 -13.52 3.95
CA TYR A 48 -9.13 -12.93 4.92
C TYR A 48 -8.47 -11.73 5.60
N GLY A 49 -9.20 -10.63 5.77
CA GLY A 49 -8.68 -9.41 6.38
C GLY A 49 -7.85 -8.52 5.47
N ALA A 50 -7.88 -8.70 4.15
CA ALA A 50 -7.13 -7.88 3.18
C ALA A 50 -5.60 -7.92 3.39
N LEU A 51 -5.08 -8.93 4.05
CA LEU A 51 -3.65 -9.15 4.27
C LEU A 51 -3.13 -10.30 3.39
N PRO A 52 -1.83 -10.31 3.02
CA PRO A 52 -1.26 -11.36 2.18
C PRO A 52 -1.49 -12.78 2.72
N GLY A 53 -1.83 -13.71 1.83
CA GLY A 53 -2.03 -15.12 2.18
C GLY A 53 -3.11 -15.82 1.39
N GLY A 54 -3.42 -17.06 1.78
CA GLY A 54 -4.57 -17.84 1.33
C GLY A 54 -5.89 -17.33 1.90
N ILE A 55 -6.99 -17.98 1.53
CA ILE A 55 -8.33 -17.63 2.04
C ILE A 55 -8.42 -17.87 3.55
N THR A 56 -7.80 -18.95 4.05
CA THR A 56 -7.80 -19.31 5.49
C THR A 56 -6.43 -19.26 6.12
N VAL A 57 -5.37 -19.57 5.37
CA VAL A 57 -4.00 -19.64 5.87
C VAL A 57 -3.22 -18.40 5.46
N PRO A 58 -2.87 -17.50 6.40
CA PRO A 58 -2.14 -16.29 6.12
C PRO A 58 -0.65 -16.56 5.80
N ASP A 59 -0.06 -15.68 4.99
CA ASP A 59 1.39 -15.65 4.77
C ASP A 59 2.10 -14.83 5.86
N ALA A 60 3.38 -15.12 6.12
CA ALA A 60 4.24 -14.30 6.98
C ALA A 60 4.71 -13.05 6.24
N GLU A 61 3.77 -12.27 5.74
CA GLU A 61 3.98 -11.11 4.91
C GLU A 61 3.17 -9.92 5.42
N THR A 62 3.71 -8.71 5.23
CA THR A 62 3.04 -7.43 5.56
C THR A 62 2.78 -6.63 4.29
N LEU A 63 1.86 -5.70 4.35
CA LEU A 63 1.70 -4.70 3.29
C LEU A 63 2.88 -3.73 3.31
N PRO A 64 3.29 -3.19 2.16
CA PRO A 64 4.28 -2.11 2.10
C PRO A 64 3.84 -0.92 2.98
N LYS A 65 4.81 -0.24 3.59
CA LYS A 65 4.52 0.95 4.40
C LYS A 65 3.74 2.00 3.58
N GLY A 66 2.61 2.44 4.12
CA GLY A 66 1.74 3.43 3.49
C GLY A 66 0.75 2.83 2.47
N ALA A 67 0.82 1.53 2.18
CA ALA A 67 -0.15 0.88 1.30
C ALA A 67 -1.47 0.62 2.03
N PHE A 68 -2.57 0.87 1.34
CA PHE A 68 -3.92 0.46 1.72
C PHE A 68 -4.38 -0.66 0.82
N GLN A 69 -5.08 -1.63 1.37
CA GLN A 69 -5.72 -2.69 0.62
C GLN A 69 -7.17 -2.86 1.06
N LEU A 70 -8.07 -2.83 0.10
CA LEU A 70 -9.48 -3.15 0.27
C LEU A 70 -9.76 -4.48 -0.41
N ILE A 71 -10.57 -5.35 0.20
CA ILE A 71 -11.03 -6.59 -0.42
C ILE A 71 -12.50 -6.85 -0.06
N THR A 72 -13.25 -7.37 -1.03
CA THR A 72 -14.52 -8.06 -0.80
C THR A 72 -14.36 -9.52 -1.18
N LEU A 73 -14.86 -10.42 -0.32
CA LEU A 73 -14.92 -11.85 -0.57
C LEU A 73 -16.37 -12.29 -0.40
N ASP A 74 -16.95 -12.84 -1.44
CA ASP A 74 -18.33 -13.34 -1.44
C ASP A 74 -18.35 -14.81 -1.82
N GLY A 75 -19.16 -15.62 -1.14
CA GLY A 75 -19.18 -17.04 -1.37
C GLY A 75 -20.54 -17.68 -1.16
N TYR A 76 -20.68 -18.85 -1.76
CA TYR A 76 -21.83 -19.72 -1.59
C TYR A 76 -21.38 -21.11 -1.14
N GLY A 77 -21.91 -21.55 -0.01
CA GLY A 77 -21.65 -22.87 0.56
C GLY A 77 -22.89 -23.75 0.57
N TYR A 78 -22.69 -25.06 0.52
CA TYR A 78 -23.76 -26.04 0.54
C TYR A 78 -23.40 -27.28 1.35
N ARG A 79 -24.38 -27.81 2.07
CA ARG A 79 -24.31 -29.10 2.77
C ARG A 79 -25.68 -29.79 2.78
N LYS A 80 -25.67 -31.12 2.72
CA LYS A 80 -26.86 -31.95 2.82
C LYS A 80 -26.79 -32.87 4.04
N GLY A 81 -27.89 -33.02 4.75
CA GLY A 81 -28.04 -34.03 5.79
C GLY A 81 -27.31 -33.70 7.09
N ALA A 82 -27.13 -32.43 7.43
CA ALA A 82 -26.50 -32.05 8.68
C ALA A 82 -27.42 -32.16 9.89
N LEU A 83 -28.61 -31.54 9.82
CA LEU A 83 -29.58 -31.54 10.90
C LEU A 83 -30.53 -32.74 10.80
N ALA A 84 -30.91 -33.09 9.58
CA ALA A 84 -31.75 -34.27 9.26
C ALA A 84 -31.34 -34.86 7.90
N PRO A 85 -31.59 -36.15 7.62
CA PRO A 85 -31.15 -36.79 6.38
C PRO A 85 -31.60 -36.12 5.08
N ALA A 86 -32.75 -35.48 5.09
CA ALA A 86 -33.34 -34.77 3.95
C ALA A 86 -33.06 -33.26 3.96
N GLU A 87 -32.51 -32.74 5.03
CA GLU A 87 -32.22 -31.32 5.21
C GLU A 87 -31.11 -30.88 4.28
N THR A 88 -31.18 -29.63 3.82
CA THR A 88 -30.16 -28.96 3.06
C THR A 88 -29.89 -27.57 3.63
N LEU A 89 -28.61 -27.28 3.88
CA LEU A 89 -28.09 -25.96 4.20
C LEU A 89 -27.52 -25.30 2.95
N SER A 90 -27.94 -24.09 2.68
CA SER A 90 -27.32 -23.18 1.73
C SER A 90 -26.84 -21.95 2.50
N ARG A 91 -25.57 -21.63 2.42
CA ARG A 91 -24.93 -20.47 3.09
C ARG A 91 -24.44 -19.48 2.06
N VAL A 92 -24.85 -18.22 2.17
CA VAL A 92 -24.19 -17.10 1.53
C VAL A 92 -23.27 -16.47 2.58
N LEU A 93 -22.05 -16.20 2.21
CA LEU A 93 -21.07 -15.54 3.08
C LEU A 93 -20.46 -14.35 2.34
N GLY A 94 -20.11 -13.32 3.09
CA GLY A 94 -19.47 -12.12 2.59
C GLY A 94 -18.51 -11.56 3.62
N SER A 95 -17.44 -10.97 3.16
CA SER A 95 -16.45 -10.27 3.97
C SER A 95 -16.04 -8.99 3.26
N LEU A 96 -15.98 -7.90 3.99
CA LEU A 96 -15.39 -6.63 3.56
C LEU A 96 -14.24 -6.31 4.49
N ALA A 97 -13.03 -6.14 3.95
CA ALA A 97 -11.88 -5.84 4.78
C ALA A 97 -11.04 -4.70 4.20
N LEU A 98 -10.44 -3.92 5.11
CA LEU A 98 -9.49 -2.86 4.84
C LEU A 98 -8.22 -3.13 5.65
N ALA A 99 -7.07 -3.12 4.99
CA ALA A 99 -5.76 -3.25 5.63
C ALA A 99 -4.85 -2.06 5.30
N TYR A 100 -3.90 -1.80 6.19
CA TYR A 100 -2.93 -0.72 6.08
C TYR A 100 -1.53 -1.17 6.51
N GLY A 101 -0.54 -0.89 5.68
CA GLY A 101 0.87 -1.06 6.00
C GLY A 101 1.40 0.09 6.86
N VAL A 102 1.45 -0.12 8.18
CA VAL A 102 1.93 0.91 9.13
C VAL A 102 3.46 1.05 9.04
N HIS A 103 4.12 -0.07 8.93
CA HIS A 103 5.58 -0.18 8.83
C HIS A 103 5.92 -1.39 7.95
N GLU A 104 7.13 -1.46 7.41
CA GLU A 104 7.59 -2.60 6.60
C GLU A 104 7.48 -3.95 7.32
N LEU A 105 7.52 -3.93 8.66
CA LEU A 105 7.39 -5.12 9.51
C LEU A 105 6.00 -5.26 10.14
N PHE A 106 5.07 -4.32 9.92
CA PHE A 106 3.80 -4.32 10.63
C PHE A 106 2.65 -3.79 9.81
N SER A 107 1.57 -4.57 9.74
CA SER A 107 0.30 -4.21 9.12
C SER A 107 -0.86 -4.37 10.08
N VAL A 108 -1.89 -3.58 9.89
CA VAL A 108 -3.17 -3.69 10.61
C VAL A 108 -4.30 -3.88 9.60
N ALA A 109 -5.33 -4.60 10.01
CA ALA A 109 -6.55 -4.74 9.20
C ALA A 109 -7.80 -4.72 10.06
N LEU A 110 -8.89 -4.32 9.43
CA LEU A 110 -10.25 -4.39 9.98
C LEU A 110 -11.12 -5.09 8.94
N SER A 111 -11.83 -6.14 9.35
CA SER A 111 -12.82 -6.80 8.51
C SER A 111 -14.20 -6.83 9.18
N PHE A 112 -15.21 -6.92 8.35
CA PHE A 112 -16.58 -7.12 8.71
C PHE A 112 -17.09 -8.31 7.94
N ASP A 113 -17.59 -9.32 8.67
CA ASP A 113 -18.01 -10.58 8.11
C ASP A 113 -19.49 -10.80 8.35
N GLY A 114 -20.11 -11.43 7.37
CA GLY A 114 -21.51 -11.76 7.45
C GLY A 114 -21.81 -13.07 6.75
N ARG A 115 -22.90 -13.67 7.15
CA ARG A 115 -23.43 -14.87 6.50
C ARG A 115 -24.93 -14.91 6.62
N TYR A 116 -25.54 -15.62 5.68
CA TYR A 116 -26.96 -15.92 5.68
C TYR A 116 -27.16 -17.39 5.32
N ASP A 117 -27.79 -18.13 6.24
CA ASP A 117 -28.08 -19.56 6.13
C ASP A 117 -29.53 -19.76 5.77
N ARG A 118 -29.75 -20.65 4.82
CA ARG A 118 -31.08 -21.09 4.43
C ARG A 118 -31.19 -22.58 4.58
N HIS A 119 -32.09 -23.00 5.46
CA HIS A 119 -32.40 -24.39 5.72
C HIS A 119 -33.67 -24.80 4.99
N LYS A 120 -33.64 -25.93 4.30
CA LYS A 120 -34.79 -26.52 3.64
C LYS A 120 -34.98 -27.95 4.11
N ASN A 121 -36.25 -28.43 4.05
CA ASN A 121 -36.63 -29.78 4.43
C ASN A 121 -36.35 -30.09 5.91
N THR A 122 -36.50 -29.11 6.79
CA THR A 122 -36.39 -29.24 8.24
C THR A 122 -37.60 -28.62 8.93
N VAL A 123 -37.91 -29.09 10.11
CA VAL A 123 -38.95 -28.54 11.01
C VAL A 123 -38.33 -27.68 12.13
N LEU A 124 -37.01 -27.53 12.15
CA LEU A 124 -36.23 -27.01 13.27
C LEU A 124 -35.73 -25.58 13.06
N GLY A 125 -36.38 -24.81 12.26
CA GLY A 125 -36.03 -23.47 11.86
C GLY A 125 -35.93 -23.36 10.35
N THR A 126 -35.94 -22.15 9.82
CA THR A 126 -35.98 -21.92 8.37
C THR A 126 -34.73 -21.23 7.84
N ASP A 127 -34.60 -19.98 8.14
CA ASP A 127 -33.53 -19.12 7.62
C ASP A 127 -33.01 -18.27 8.77
N ASP A 128 -31.70 -18.08 8.83
CA ASP A 128 -31.04 -17.20 9.79
C ASP A 128 -29.75 -16.64 9.22
N GLY A 129 -29.27 -15.54 9.76
CA GLY A 129 -28.05 -14.95 9.35
C GLY A 129 -27.72 -13.69 10.14
N TYR A 130 -26.51 -13.24 9.99
CA TYR A 130 -26.07 -11.99 10.59
C TYR A 130 -25.00 -11.32 9.72
N VAL A 131 -24.81 -10.01 9.94
CA VAL A 131 -23.79 -9.21 9.29
C VAL A 131 -23.14 -8.31 10.33
N GLY A 132 -21.86 -8.11 10.23
CA GLY A 132 -21.17 -7.04 10.92
C GLY A 132 -20.29 -7.45 12.08
N ASP A 133 -19.88 -8.70 12.17
CA ASP A 133 -18.85 -9.10 13.13
C ASP A 133 -17.52 -8.42 12.78
N PRO A 134 -17.03 -7.50 13.61
CA PRO A 134 -15.76 -6.84 13.36
C PRO A 134 -14.59 -7.70 13.83
N HIS A 135 -13.58 -7.81 12.97
CA HIS A 135 -12.28 -8.41 13.28
C HIS A 135 -11.19 -7.36 13.15
N LEU A 136 -10.44 -7.12 14.21
CA LEU A 136 -9.23 -6.31 14.19
C LEU A 136 -8.02 -7.25 14.14
N ILE A 137 -7.12 -7.04 13.17
CA ILE A 137 -5.97 -7.90 12.94
C ILE A 137 -4.71 -7.03 12.98
N GLY A 138 -3.72 -7.46 13.75
CA GLY A 138 -2.36 -6.93 13.73
C GLY A 138 -1.40 -8.02 13.29
N ARG A 139 -0.58 -7.78 12.26
CA ARG A 139 0.41 -8.74 11.76
C ARG A 139 1.79 -8.14 11.76
N PHE A 140 2.73 -8.87 12.34
CA PHE A 140 4.17 -8.62 12.28
C PHE A 140 4.82 -9.69 11.42
N ALA A 141 5.76 -9.30 10.53
CA ALA A 141 6.57 -10.25 9.77
C ALA A 141 7.97 -9.69 9.51
N LYS A 142 8.97 -10.58 9.51
CA LYS A 142 10.38 -10.24 9.27
C LYS A 142 11.04 -11.28 8.39
N ALA A 143 11.73 -10.80 7.36
CA ALA A 143 12.51 -11.63 6.45
C ALA A 143 13.84 -12.09 7.09
N SER A 144 14.24 -13.33 6.80
CA SER A 144 15.53 -13.92 7.11
C SER A 144 15.96 -14.81 5.93
N GLY A 145 16.70 -14.25 4.99
CA GLY A 145 17.00 -14.93 3.72
C GLY A 145 15.73 -15.21 2.89
N THR A 146 15.56 -16.48 2.47
CA THR A 146 14.38 -16.95 1.71
C THR A 146 13.16 -17.20 2.59
N THR A 147 13.31 -17.15 3.89
CA THR A 147 12.26 -17.46 4.85
C THR A 147 11.79 -16.16 5.50
N ARG A 148 10.49 -16.06 5.77
CA ARG A 148 9.90 -15.02 6.60
C ARG A 148 9.22 -15.66 7.80
N PHE A 149 9.35 -15.02 8.94
CA PHE A 149 8.67 -15.40 10.17
C PHE A 149 7.79 -14.26 10.63
N GLY A 150 6.62 -14.60 11.14
CA GLY A 150 5.66 -13.61 11.58
C GLY A 150 4.81 -14.08 12.74
N ALA A 151 4.07 -13.13 13.27
CA ALA A 151 3.01 -13.35 14.24
C ALA A 151 1.80 -12.51 13.88
N GLN A 152 0.61 -13.05 14.11
CA GLN A 152 -0.64 -12.32 13.91
C GLN A 152 -1.48 -12.44 15.17
N LEU A 153 -2.02 -11.29 15.60
CA LEU A 153 -3.03 -11.20 16.63
C LEU A 153 -4.34 -10.80 15.98
N GLY A 154 -5.39 -11.60 16.17
CA GLY A 154 -6.75 -11.29 15.79
C GLY A 154 -7.61 -11.03 17.02
N VAL A 155 -8.44 -10.00 16.97
CA VAL A 155 -9.48 -9.71 17.96
C VAL A 155 -10.82 -9.71 17.25
N TRP A 156 -11.68 -10.60 17.63
CA TRP A 156 -13.02 -10.77 17.07
C TRP A 156 -14.06 -10.40 18.12
N VAL A 157 -15.06 -9.60 17.71
CA VAL A 157 -16.15 -9.18 18.58
C VAL A 157 -17.46 -9.67 17.98
N PRO A 158 -17.87 -10.93 18.27
CA PRO A 158 -19.08 -11.51 17.72
C PRO A 158 -20.33 -10.88 18.32
N GLY A 159 -21.39 -10.82 17.52
CA GLY A 159 -22.70 -10.42 17.94
C GLY A 159 -23.76 -11.38 17.40
N LYS A 160 -24.89 -11.48 18.09
CA LYS A 160 -26.02 -12.31 17.68
C LYS A 160 -26.79 -11.69 16.51
N ASP A 161 -27.08 -10.41 16.62
CA ASP A 161 -27.89 -9.66 15.66
C ASP A 161 -27.05 -8.51 15.07
N ALA A 162 -27.05 -8.36 13.77
CA ALA A 162 -26.32 -7.30 13.10
C ALA A 162 -27.01 -5.93 13.29
N PRO A 163 -26.27 -4.87 13.57
CA PRO A 163 -24.82 -4.73 13.82
C PRO A 163 -24.49 -4.89 15.32
N SER A 164 -24.85 -5.98 15.95
CA SER A 164 -24.63 -6.18 17.39
C SER A 164 -23.16 -6.42 17.70
N ILE A 165 -22.68 -5.80 18.77
CA ILE A 165 -21.34 -5.98 19.30
C ILE A 165 -21.46 -6.38 20.77
N ALA A 166 -21.13 -7.63 21.08
CA ALA A 166 -21.15 -8.13 22.45
C ALA A 166 -19.76 -8.04 23.07
N GLY A 167 -19.51 -7.02 23.89
CA GLY A 167 -18.22 -6.82 24.54
C GLY A 167 -17.79 -7.97 25.46
N SER A 168 -18.75 -8.74 26.00
CA SER A 168 -18.50 -9.95 26.79
C SER A 168 -18.01 -11.14 25.95
N ALA A 169 -18.23 -11.11 24.65
CA ALA A 169 -17.94 -12.21 23.71
C ALA A 169 -16.61 -12.01 22.95
N ILE A 170 -15.79 -11.06 23.35
CA ILE A 170 -14.50 -10.81 22.69
C ILE A 170 -13.67 -12.08 22.69
N SER A 171 -13.29 -12.51 21.50
CA SER A 171 -12.42 -13.66 21.25
C SER A 171 -11.11 -13.22 20.64
N VAL A 172 -10.03 -13.95 20.92
CA VAL A 172 -8.68 -13.57 20.51
C VAL A 172 -7.97 -14.77 19.90
N ASP A 173 -7.39 -14.61 18.72
CA ASP A 173 -6.50 -15.61 18.14
C ASP A 173 -5.07 -15.09 17.99
N LEU A 174 -4.14 -15.92 18.37
CA LEU A 174 -2.70 -15.74 18.18
C LEU A 174 -2.21 -16.77 17.18
N ARG A 175 -1.51 -16.31 16.13
CA ARG A 175 -0.92 -17.14 15.09
C ARG A 175 0.58 -16.91 14.99
N LEU A 176 1.32 -17.97 14.85
CA LEU A 176 2.72 -17.97 14.43
C LEU A 176 2.75 -18.34 12.96
N LEU A 177 3.49 -17.58 12.17
CA LEU A 177 3.53 -17.67 10.72
C LEU A 177 4.95 -17.92 10.24
N ALA A 178 5.09 -18.73 9.20
CA ALA A 178 6.34 -18.92 8.47
C ALA A 178 6.05 -19.02 6.98
N SER A 179 6.80 -18.29 6.15
CA SER A 179 6.70 -18.37 4.70
C SER A 179 8.07 -18.60 4.08
N LEU A 180 8.14 -19.54 3.14
CA LEU A 180 9.34 -19.88 2.38
C LEU A 180 9.12 -19.44 0.92
N HIS A 181 9.99 -18.56 0.43
CA HIS A 181 10.03 -18.18 -0.98
C HIS A 181 10.89 -19.18 -1.74
N ALA A 182 10.28 -19.99 -2.59
CA ALA A 182 10.93 -21.02 -3.41
C ALA A 182 10.68 -20.75 -4.91
N GLY A 183 11.69 -20.21 -5.58
CA GLY A 183 11.52 -19.71 -6.96
C GLY A 183 10.42 -18.63 -7.01
N PRO A 184 9.43 -18.76 -7.92
CA PRO A 184 8.34 -17.79 -8.00
C PRO A 184 7.24 -18.02 -6.95
N GLY A 185 7.25 -19.18 -6.23
CA GLY A 185 6.19 -19.58 -5.32
C GLY A 185 6.47 -19.21 -3.87
N ILE A 186 5.38 -19.10 -3.10
CA ILE A 186 5.40 -18.90 -1.65
C ILE A 186 4.73 -20.10 -1.01
N LEU A 187 5.43 -20.77 -0.11
CA LEU A 187 4.90 -21.84 0.73
C LEU A 187 4.83 -21.33 2.17
N SER A 188 3.63 -21.25 2.73
CA SER A 188 3.38 -20.70 4.05
C SER A 188 2.79 -21.72 4.99
N PHE A 189 3.07 -21.54 6.26
CA PHE A 189 2.56 -22.35 7.36
C PHE A 189 2.09 -21.46 8.50
N GLU A 190 1.03 -21.91 9.16
CA GLU A 190 0.56 -21.30 10.41
C GLU A 190 0.40 -22.36 11.50
N ALA A 191 0.54 -21.91 12.74
CA ALA A 191 0.08 -22.60 13.94
C ALA A 191 -0.45 -21.57 14.93
N GLY A 192 -1.57 -21.86 15.58
CA GLY A 192 -2.20 -20.86 16.42
C GLY A 192 -3.09 -21.44 17.51
N TYR A 193 -3.50 -20.53 18.38
CA TYR A 193 -4.43 -20.77 19.48
C TYR A 193 -5.51 -19.69 19.47
N ARG A 194 -6.77 -20.09 19.65
CA ARG A 194 -7.91 -19.19 19.85
C ARG A 194 -8.45 -19.33 21.27
N LEU A 195 -8.46 -18.19 21.97
CA LEU A 195 -9.27 -18.02 23.17
C LEU A 195 -10.64 -17.55 22.70
N ASP A 196 -11.62 -18.45 22.74
CA ASP A 196 -12.94 -18.21 22.17
C ASP A 196 -13.97 -17.96 23.26
N ASN A 197 -14.47 -16.74 23.31
CA ASN A 197 -15.58 -16.34 24.19
C ASN A 197 -16.87 -16.07 23.41
N SER A 198 -16.93 -16.44 22.13
CA SER A 198 -18.01 -16.04 21.24
C SER A 198 -19.38 -16.54 21.68
N ALA A 199 -19.45 -17.68 22.37
CA ALA A 199 -20.70 -18.18 22.97
C ALA A 199 -21.35 -17.21 23.97
N ALA A 200 -20.56 -16.31 24.59
CA ALA A 200 -21.09 -15.28 25.49
C ALA A 200 -21.89 -14.17 24.77
N SER A 201 -21.95 -14.18 23.43
CA SER A 201 -22.86 -13.33 22.65
C SER A 201 -24.31 -13.82 22.68
N VAL A 202 -24.55 -15.02 23.19
CA VAL A 202 -25.86 -15.66 23.23
C VAL A 202 -26.39 -15.72 24.66
N ASP A 203 -27.39 -14.89 24.98
CA ASP A 203 -27.92 -14.78 26.33
C ASP A 203 -28.70 -16.06 26.78
N HIS A 204 -29.38 -16.71 25.84
CA HIS A 204 -30.26 -17.85 26.10
C HIS A 204 -30.03 -18.97 25.08
N PRO A 205 -28.91 -19.68 25.14
CA PRO A 205 -28.57 -20.72 24.17
C PRO A 205 -29.58 -21.89 24.18
N GLU A 206 -30.26 -22.11 25.30
CA GLU A 206 -31.31 -23.13 25.42
C GLU A 206 -32.58 -22.85 24.58
N LEU A 207 -32.80 -21.56 24.25
CA LEU A 207 -33.96 -21.14 23.45
C LEU A 207 -33.68 -21.16 21.93
N LEU A 208 -32.42 -21.34 21.54
CA LEU A 208 -32.04 -21.36 20.13
C LEU A 208 -32.60 -22.60 19.44
N SER A 209 -33.20 -22.40 18.25
CA SER A 209 -33.46 -23.51 17.34
C SER A 209 -32.16 -24.17 16.90
N LEU A 210 -32.23 -25.38 16.37
CA LEU A 210 -31.06 -26.05 15.85
C LEU A 210 -30.48 -25.33 14.62
N ALA A 211 -31.31 -24.70 13.80
CA ALA A 211 -30.90 -23.90 12.67
C ALA A 211 -30.12 -22.64 13.14
N ASP A 212 -30.63 -21.93 14.15
CA ASP A 212 -29.97 -20.77 14.74
C ASP A 212 -28.57 -21.14 15.29
N ARG A 213 -28.43 -22.24 16.01
CA ARG A 213 -27.17 -22.74 16.56
C ARG A 213 -26.10 -22.97 15.48
N VAL A 214 -26.53 -23.52 14.34
CA VAL A 214 -25.65 -23.75 13.18
C VAL A 214 -25.25 -22.46 12.51
N SER A 215 -26.14 -21.48 12.46
CA SER A 215 -25.94 -20.22 11.74
C SER A 215 -25.08 -19.21 12.50
N LEU A 216 -25.08 -19.23 13.83
CA LEU A 216 -24.35 -18.25 14.65
C LEU A 216 -22.82 -18.33 14.48
N GLY A 217 -22.24 -19.53 14.33
CA GLY A 217 -20.80 -19.72 14.18
C GLY A 217 -19.96 -19.39 15.39
N VAL A 218 -20.60 -19.30 16.54
CA VAL A 218 -19.94 -19.11 17.83
C VAL A 218 -19.52 -20.45 18.42
N SER A 219 -18.61 -20.43 19.37
CA SER A 219 -18.03 -21.64 19.98
C SER A 219 -17.99 -21.57 21.48
N ASP A 220 -18.34 -22.68 22.12
CA ASP A 220 -18.10 -22.94 23.55
C ASP A 220 -16.66 -23.38 23.83
N PHE A 221 -15.83 -23.54 22.79
CA PHE A 221 -14.52 -24.17 22.91
C PHE A 221 -13.40 -23.23 22.48
N ASN A 222 -12.33 -23.21 23.24
CA ASN A 222 -11.04 -22.77 22.73
C ASN A 222 -10.54 -23.73 21.64
N ALA A 223 -9.65 -23.27 20.77
CA ALA A 223 -9.13 -24.09 19.69
C ALA A 223 -7.61 -23.92 19.49
N VAL A 224 -6.97 -24.99 19.06
CA VAL A 224 -5.65 -24.94 18.40
C VAL A 224 -5.87 -25.20 16.93
N PHE A 225 -5.11 -24.53 16.10
CA PHE A 225 -5.22 -24.70 14.65
C PHE A 225 -3.85 -24.60 13.98
N GLY A 226 -3.78 -25.15 12.78
CA GLY A 226 -2.60 -25.07 11.93
C GLY A 226 -2.96 -25.31 10.49
N GLY A 227 -2.11 -24.85 9.59
CA GLY A 227 -2.38 -24.96 8.17
C GLY A 227 -1.16 -24.69 7.30
N GLY A 228 -1.32 -24.93 6.01
CA GLY A 228 -0.35 -24.63 4.97
C GLY A 228 -1.03 -24.05 3.74
N HIS A 229 -0.34 -23.13 3.10
CA HIS A 229 -0.76 -22.45 1.87
C HIS A 229 0.40 -22.42 0.88
N LEU A 230 0.12 -22.71 -0.38
CA LEU A 230 1.05 -22.58 -1.49
C LEU A 230 0.42 -21.65 -2.52
N ALA A 231 1.15 -20.58 -2.89
CA ALA A 231 0.77 -19.71 -3.99
C ALA A 231 1.87 -19.67 -5.05
N VAL A 232 1.49 -19.74 -6.31
CA VAL A 232 2.40 -19.68 -7.46
C VAL A 232 1.91 -18.65 -8.46
N PRO A 233 2.67 -17.57 -8.70
CA PRO A 233 2.32 -16.55 -9.68
C PRO A 233 2.70 -16.94 -11.11
N PHE A 234 1.91 -16.48 -12.08
CA PHE A 234 2.11 -16.66 -13.53
C PHE A 234 1.84 -15.35 -14.26
N GLY A 235 2.81 -14.48 -14.36
CA GLY A 235 2.61 -13.14 -14.93
C GLY A 235 1.61 -12.32 -14.12
N LYS A 236 0.45 -11.98 -14.72
CA LYS A 236 -0.64 -11.27 -14.02
C LYS A 236 -1.60 -12.18 -13.27
N ALA A 237 -1.47 -13.49 -13.41
CA ALA A 237 -2.31 -14.47 -12.73
C ALA A 237 -1.53 -15.16 -11.61
N TRP A 238 -2.24 -15.79 -10.69
CA TRP A 238 -1.69 -16.68 -9.68
C TRP A 238 -2.68 -17.79 -9.38
N VAL A 239 -2.16 -18.91 -8.87
CA VAL A 239 -2.97 -20.01 -8.32
C VAL A 239 -2.46 -20.35 -6.94
N GLY A 240 -3.36 -20.80 -6.07
CA GLY A 240 -3.04 -21.21 -4.71
C GLY A 240 -3.78 -22.47 -4.32
N ALA A 241 -3.22 -23.18 -3.34
CA ALA A 241 -3.85 -24.31 -2.67
C ALA A 241 -3.56 -24.20 -1.17
N GLU A 242 -4.53 -24.52 -0.34
CA GLU A 242 -4.39 -24.48 1.11
C GLU A 242 -5.08 -25.64 1.79
N ALA A 243 -4.59 -25.99 2.98
CA ALA A 243 -5.25 -26.91 3.87
C ALA A 243 -5.04 -26.47 5.32
N SER A 244 -6.07 -26.59 6.15
CA SER A 244 -5.99 -26.26 7.57
C SER A 244 -6.78 -27.25 8.42
N LEU A 245 -6.35 -27.36 9.68
CA LEU A 245 -6.97 -28.19 10.70
C LEU A 245 -7.19 -27.34 11.95
N GLU A 246 -8.36 -27.46 12.56
CA GLU A 246 -8.71 -26.81 13.82
C GLU A 246 -9.23 -27.87 14.80
N ALA A 247 -8.68 -27.90 15.99
CA ALA A 247 -9.06 -28.84 17.05
C ALA A 247 -9.63 -28.08 18.25
N TYR A 248 -10.85 -28.40 18.61
CA TYR A 248 -11.54 -27.82 19.76
C TYR A 248 -11.06 -28.44 21.06
N LEU A 249 -10.78 -27.61 22.08
CA LEU A 249 -10.17 -27.99 23.35
C LEU A 249 -11.17 -27.87 24.50
N GLY A 250 -11.03 -28.77 25.45
CA GLY A 250 -11.81 -28.75 26.68
C GLY A 250 -13.17 -29.42 26.55
N ASP A 251 -13.94 -29.31 27.60
CA ASP A 251 -15.34 -29.72 27.67
C ASP A 251 -16.21 -28.47 27.65
N PRO A 252 -17.43 -28.53 27.09
CA PRO A 252 -18.34 -27.39 27.11
C PRO A 252 -18.63 -26.95 28.54
N PRO A 253 -18.85 -25.64 28.77
CA PRO A 253 -19.17 -25.14 30.10
C PRO A 253 -20.41 -25.86 30.67
N SER A 254 -20.37 -26.21 31.95
CA SER A 254 -21.53 -26.72 32.65
C SER A 254 -22.47 -25.56 32.98
N ASP A 255 -23.78 -25.75 32.87
CA ASP A 255 -24.83 -24.76 33.15
C ASP A 255 -24.86 -24.26 34.61
N GLY A 256 -23.97 -24.68 35.47
CA GLY A 256 -23.93 -24.30 36.89
C GLY A 256 -25.06 -24.85 37.74
N MET A 257 -26.07 -25.48 37.14
CA MET A 257 -27.24 -26.08 37.83
C MET A 257 -27.14 -27.58 38.03
N GLY A 258 -25.98 -28.18 37.81
CA GLY A 258 -25.78 -29.62 37.99
C GLY A 258 -26.30 -30.47 36.85
N GLY A 259 -26.61 -29.86 35.71
CA GLY A 259 -26.96 -30.55 34.49
C GLY A 259 -25.79 -31.44 34.01
N VAL A 260 -26.12 -32.54 33.36
CA VAL A 260 -25.16 -33.46 32.79
C VAL A 260 -24.24 -32.70 31.85
N LYS A 261 -22.95 -32.68 32.11
CA LYS A 261 -21.96 -32.19 31.13
C LYS A 261 -22.21 -32.96 29.84
N VAL A 262 -22.68 -32.28 28.82
CA VAL A 262 -22.77 -32.87 27.50
C VAL A 262 -21.32 -33.05 27.04
N GLY A 263 -20.78 -34.22 27.27
CA GLY A 263 -19.44 -34.55 26.86
C GLY A 263 -19.30 -34.54 25.35
N HIS A 264 -18.06 -34.69 24.86
CA HIS A 264 -17.74 -34.74 23.43
C HIS A 264 -18.58 -35.73 22.58
N ALA A 265 -19.35 -36.59 23.20
CA ALA A 265 -20.31 -37.51 22.58
C ALA A 265 -21.45 -36.77 21.84
N ALA A 266 -21.69 -35.49 22.15
CA ALA A 266 -22.73 -34.69 21.48
C ALA A 266 -22.27 -34.18 20.10
N LEU A 267 -20.96 -34.14 19.83
CA LEU A 267 -20.43 -33.74 18.53
C LEU A 267 -20.25 -34.96 17.63
N THR A 268 -20.89 -34.96 16.49
CA THR A 268 -20.73 -36.00 15.46
C THR A 268 -19.42 -35.75 14.71
N ASP A 269 -18.66 -36.81 14.45
CA ASP A 269 -17.34 -36.77 13.79
C ASP A 269 -16.17 -36.14 14.59
N GLY A 270 -16.33 -36.02 15.93
CA GLY A 270 -15.27 -35.59 16.83
C GLY A 270 -15.09 -34.07 16.93
N LYS A 271 -13.92 -33.62 17.38
CA LYS A 271 -13.58 -32.22 17.69
C LYS A 271 -12.72 -31.54 16.64
N LEU A 272 -12.68 -32.06 15.43
CA LEU A 272 -11.78 -31.58 14.40
C LEU A 272 -12.57 -30.95 13.25
N THR A 273 -12.19 -29.74 12.86
CA THR A 273 -12.58 -29.14 11.60
C THR A 273 -11.40 -29.19 10.64
N PHE A 274 -11.60 -29.79 9.49
CA PHE A 274 -10.66 -29.77 8.38
C PHE A 274 -11.17 -28.88 7.28
N ARG A 275 -10.29 -28.06 6.69
CA ARG A 275 -10.57 -27.24 5.51
C ARG A 275 -9.49 -27.47 4.47
N GLY A 276 -9.85 -27.52 3.20
CA GLY A 276 -8.93 -27.57 2.09
C GLY A 276 -9.51 -26.84 0.90
N GLY A 277 -8.71 -26.11 0.17
CA GLY A 277 -9.19 -25.27 -0.91
C GLY A 277 -8.15 -24.98 -1.98
N VAL A 278 -8.65 -24.47 -3.09
CA VAL A 278 -7.85 -23.90 -4.18
C VAL A 278 -8.36 -22.51 -4.48
N SER A 279 -7.46 -21.65 -4.88
CA SER A 279 -7.77 -20.27 -5.24
C SER A 279 -6.98 -19.86 -6.47
N GLY A 280 -7.43 -18.82 -7.13
CA GLY A 280 -6.70 -18.21 -8.23
C GLY A 280 -7.18 -16.81 -8.48
N GLY A 281 -6.31 -15.96 -8.96
CA GLY A 281 -6.65 -14.59 -9.23
C GLY A 281 -5.92 -14.00 -10.43
N TYR A 282 -6.36 -12.81 -10.80
CA TYR A 282 -5.83 -12.06 -11.92
C TYR A 282 -5.77 -10.57 -11.61
N HIS A 283 -4.59 -9.97 -11.80
CA HIS A 283 -4.40 -8.52 -11.73
C HIS A 283 -4.90 -7.87 -13.02
N ILE A 284 -6.03 -7.19 -12.95
CA ILE A 284 -6.61 -6.43 -14.06
C ILE A 284 -5.64 -5.31 -14.42
N ASN A 285 -5.22 -4.55 -13.41
CA ASN A 285 -4.23 -3.49 -13.46
C ASN A 285 -3.53 -3.38 -12.09
N ASP A 286 -2.71 -2.35 -11.90
CA ASP A 286 -1.94 -2.15 -10.67
C ASP A 286 -2.81 -1.84 -9.44
N LEU A 287 -4.05 -1.43 -9.66
CA LEU A 287 -5.00 -1.09 -8.61
C LEU A 287 -5.96 -2.24 -8.28
N PHE A 288 -6.46 -2.94 -9.29
CA PHE A 288 -7.55 -3.90 -9.13
C PHE A 288 -7.13 -5.33 -9.46
N SER A 289 -7.59 -6.26 -8.60
CA SER A 289 -7.45 -7.69 -8.83
C SER A 289 -8.78 -8.40 -8.57
N VAL A 290 -9.02 -9.46 -9.32
CA VAL A 290 -10.13 -10.38 -9.09
C VAL A 290 -9.59 -11.73 -8.65
N LEU A 291 -10.34 -12.44 -7.84
CA LEU A 291 -10.01 -13.79 -7.41
C LEU A 291 -11.25 -14.67 -7.39
N ALA A 292 -11.02 -15.97 -7.49
CA ALA A 292 -12.02 -17.00 -7.31
C ALA A 292 -11.45 -18.10 -6.41
N PHE A 293 -12.30 -18.75 -5.62
CA PHE A 293 -11.89 -19.86 -4.77
C PHE A 293 -12.95 -20.96 -4.72
N ALA A 294 -12.48 -22.17 -4.42
CA ALA A 294 -13.31 -23.30 -4.10
C ALA A 294 -12.70 -24.04 -2.90
N ALA A 295 -13.51 -24.31 -1.89
CA ALA A 295 -13.07 -24.95 -0.66
C ALA A 295 -14.00 -26.11 -0.30
N MET A 296 -13.44 -27.10 0.40
CA MET A 296 -14.17 -28.18 1.03
C MET A 296 -13.87 -28.18 2.53
N ALA A 297 -14.90 -28.44 3.33
CA ALA A 297 -14.72 -28.54 4.77
C ALA A 297 -15.43 -29.76 5.35
N LYS A 298 -14.86 -30.26 6.44
CA LYS A 298 -15.47 -31.25 7.32
C LYS A 298 -15.38 -30.71 8.74
N SER A 299 -16.55 -30.37 9.32
CA SER A 299 -16.66 -29.86 10.68
C SER A 299 -17.51 -30.80 11.54
N PRO A 300 -17.37 -30.75 12.86
CA PRO A 300 -18.35 -31.34 13.77
C PRO A 300 -19.75 -30.80 13.46
N TYR A 301 -20.77 -31.60 13.74
CA TYR A 301 -22.15 -31.20 13.62
C TYR A 301 -23.04 -31.91 14.65
N ILE A 302 -24.23 -31.43 14.83
CA ILE A 302 -25.18 -31.92 15.80
C ILE A 302 -26.36 -32.56 15.06
N THR A 303 -26.77 -33.75 15.45
CA THR A 303 -27.92 -34.43 14.86
C THR A 303 -29.19 -34.24 15.70
N ILE A 304 -30.36 -34.35 15.08
CA ILE A 304 -31.67 -34.25 15.78
C ILE A 304 -31.74 -35.24 16.94
N ALA A 305 -31.22 -36.45 16.81
CA ALA A 305 -31.19 -37.44 17.88
C ALA A 305 -30.44 -36.99 19.15
N GLN A 306 -29.55 -36.01 19.02
CA GLN A 306 -28.77 -35.44 20.11
C GLN A 306 -29.42 -34.19 20.73
N THR A 307 -30.52 -33.69 20.15
CA THR A 307 -31.19 -32.43 20.57
C THR A 307 -32.23 -32.60 21.68
N LEU A 308 -32.46 -33.83 22.16
CA LEU A 308 -33.43 -34.08 23.22
C LEU A 308 -32.97 -33.58 24.60
N ASP A 309 -31.67 -33.27 24.75
CA ASP A 309 -31.10 -32.64 25.92
C ASP A 309 -30.78 -31.17 25.58
N ASN A 310 -31.38 -30.22 26.33
CA ASN A 310 -31.22 -28.77 26.11
C ASN A 310 -29.81 -28.22 26.28
N ASN A 311 -28.79 -29.05 26.53
CA ASN A 311 -27.40 -28.72 26.79
C ASN A 311 -26.46 -29.05 25.63
N ILE A 312 -26.83 -28.66 24.42
CA ILE A 312 -25.98 -28.88 23.23
C ILE A 312 -24.95 -27.76 23.11
N PRO A 313 -23.65 -28.09 23.06
CA PRO A 313 -22.61 -27.07 22.92
C PRO A 313 -22.70 -26.35 21.57
N LEU A 314 -22.36 -25.08 21.58
CA LEU A 314 -22.18 -24.29 20.37
C LEU A 314 -20.83 -24.62 19.73
N VAL A 315 -20.82 -24.87 18.45
CA VAL A 315 -19.62 -25.14 17.65
C VAL A 315 -19.81 -24.59 16.24
N PRO A 316 -18.78 -23.96 15.64
CA PRO A 316 -18.85 -23.50 14.27
C PRO A 316 -19.12 -24.64 13.30
N TYR A 317 -20.01 -24.37 12.36
CA TYR A 317 -20.48 -25.35 11.39
C TYR A 317 -20.12 -24.94 9.98
N GLU A 318 -19.49 -25.83 9.22
CA GLU A 318 -19.00 -25.55 7.87
C GLU A 318 -19.86 -26.27 6.81
N PRO A 319 -20.16 -25.59 5.68
CA PRO A 319 -20.63 -26.25 4.47
C PRO A 319 -19.60 -27.31 3.99
N VAL A 320 -20.08 -28.36 3.31
CA VAL A 320 -19.16 -29.36 2.75
C VAL A 320 -18.33 -28.80 1.62
N PHE A 321 -18.92 -27.91 0.83
CA PHE A 321 -18.18 -27.13 -0.15
C PHE A 321 -18.61 -25.67 -0.15
N THR A 322 -17.69 -24.80 -0.53
CA THR A 322 -17.91 -23.37 -0.71
C THR A 322 -17.20 -22.95 -1.99
N ILE A 323 -17.86 -22.16 -2.81
CA ILE A 323 -17.25 -21.46 -3.94
C ILE A 323 -17.42 -19.96 -3.76
N GLY A 324 -16.48 -19.17 -4.21
CA GLY A 324 -16.61 -17.72 -4.06
C GLY A 324 -15.74 -16.93 -5.03
N LEU A 325 -16.01 -15.64 -4.99
CA LEU A 325 -15.33 -14.62 -5.78
C LEU A 325 -14.85 -13.52 -4.84
N GLY A 326 -13.85 -12.78 -5.28
CA GLY A 326 -13.38 -11.60 -4.56
C GLY A 326 -12.89 -10.52 -5.51
N LEU A 327 -12.99 -9.31 -5.04
CA LEU A 327 -12.43 -8.12 -5.69
C LEU A 327 -11.54 -7.41 -4.69
N SER A 328 -10.31 -7.13 -5.08
CA SER A 328 -9.40 -6.33 -4.25
C SER A 328 -8.92 -5.09 -4.98
N ALA A 329 -8.68 -4.03 -4.20
CA ALA A 329 -8.09 -2.80 -4.66
C ALA A 329 -6.96 -2.40 -3.72
N GLN A 330 -5.78 -2.08 -4.27
CA GLN A 330 -4.60 -1.64 -3.54
C GLN A 330 -4.28 -0.20 -3.89
N PHE A 331 -4.07 0.65 -2.87
CA PHE A 331 -3.75 2.06 -2.99
C PHE A 331 -2.47 2.37 -2.21
N GLY A 332 -1.74 3.39 -2.63
CA GLY A 332 -0.56 3.87 -1.91
C GLY A 332 0.70 3.09 -2.20
N ASN A 333 1.78 3.85 -2.26
CA ASN A 333 3.17 3.45 -2.47
C ASN A 333 3.47 2.62 -3.73
N SER A 334 3.48 3.31 -4.87
CA SER A 334 3.94 2.81 -6.19
C SER A 334 5.44 2.41 -6.25
N LYS A 335 6.17 2.49 -5.14
CA LYS A 335 7.57 2.01 -5.10
C LYS A 335 7.71 0.50 -5.27
N ALA A 336 6.60 -0.25 -5.09
CA ALA A 336 6.56 -1.68 -5.36
C ALA A 336 6.37 -2.02 -6.86
N GLU A 337 5.98 -1.06 -7.70
CA GLU A 337 5.70 -1.29 -9.13
C GLU A 337 6.93 -1.61 -9.99
N ALA A 338 8.14 -1.31 -9.50
CA ALA A 338 9.36 -1.53 -10.28
C ALA A 338 9.83 -3.00 -10.29
N GLN A 339 9.27 -3.88 -9.47
CA GLN A 339 9.86 -5.21 -9.24
C GLN A 339 9.07 -6.41 -9.76
N PHE A 340 7.81 -6.26 -10.18
CA PHE A 340 7.07 -7.36 -10.80
C PHE A 340 6.97 -7.26 -12.33
N LYS A 341 8.07 -7.14 -13.02
CA LYS A 341 8.20 -7.80 -14.32
C LYS A 341 8.61 -9.23 -14.02
N GLY A 342 7.62 -10.08 -13.75
CA GLY A 342 7.85 -11.51 -13.58
C GLY A 342 8.72 -12.02 -14.70
N CYS A 343 9.82 -12.69 -14.37
CA CYS A 343 10.57 -13.46 -15.32
C CYS A 343 9.62 -14.54 -15.85
N ALA A 344 8.98 -14.30 -16.98
CA ALA A 344 8.46 -15.41 -17.76
C ALA A 344 9.64 -16.33 -18.03
N TYR A 345 9.51 -17.60 -17.67
CA TYR A 345 10.53 -18.61 -17.92
C TYR A 345 10.66 -18.75 -19.44
N THR A 346 11.56 -17.96 -20.03
CA THR A 346 11.99 -18.12 -21.40
C THR A 346 13.39 -18.77 -21.39
N PRO A 347 13.74 -19.57 -22.37
CA PRO A 347 15.07 -20.18 -22.49
C PRO A 347 16.23 -19.17 -22.50
N GLU A 348 15.93 -17.89 -22.63
CA GLU A 348 16.88 -16.77 -22.76
C GLU A 348 17.30 -16.13 -21.42
N GLY A 349 16.80 -16.64 -20.29
CA GLY A 349 17.15 -16.17 -18.95
C GLY A 349 16.41 -14.90 -18.50
N CYS A 350 16.38 -14.67 -17.19
CA CYS A 350 15.77 -13.48 -16.59
C CYS A 350 16.46 -12.20 -17.08
N PRO A 351 15.71 -11.13 -17.38
CA PRO A 351 16.32 -9.81 -17.59
C PRO A 351 17.08 -9.39 -16.33
N ALA A 352 18.24 -8.76 -16.51
CA ALA A 352 19.00 -8.21 -15.41
C ALA A 352 18.12 -7.27 -14.57
N VAL A 353 18.14 -7.43 -13.25
CA VAL A 353 17.42 -6.53 -12.33
C VAL A 353 18.13 -5.18 -12.37
N GLU A 354 17.44 -4.17 -12.88
CA GLU A 354 17.94 -2.81 -12.87
C GLU A 354 17.68 -2.19 -11.49
N THR A 355 18.74 -1.76 -10.81
CA THR A 355 18.69 -1.03 -9.55
C THR A 355 19.00 0.45 -9.76
N PRO A 356 18.32 1.38 -9.05
CA PRO A 356 18.61 2.79 -9.18
C PRO A 356 19.98 3.12 -8.58
N ILE A 357 20.77 3.95 -9.28
CA ILE A 357 21.93 4.63 -8.72
C ILE A 357 21.40 5.89 -8.04
N VAL A 358 21.69 6.03 -6.76
CA VAL A 358 21.25 7.18 -5.96
C VAL A 358 22.45 7.94 -5.41
N ALA A 359 22.33 9.26 -5.31
CA ALA A 359 23.35 10.12 -4.74
C ALA A 359 22.75 11.21 -3.86
N ASP A 360 23.51 11.65 -2.88
CA ASP A 360 23.16 12.80 -2.06
C ASP A 360 23.60 14.10 -2.74
N ILE A 361 22.69 15.08 -2.85
CA ILE A 361 22.98 16.40 -3.41
C ILE A 361 22.82 17.42 -2.29
N SER A 362 23.91 18.10 -1.94
CA SER A 362 23.92 19.05 -0.83
C SER A 362 24.46 20.42 -1.25
N GLY A 363 24.09 21.44 -0.51
CA GLY A 363 24.58 22.80 -0.73
C GLY A 363 24.20 23.74 0.40
N SER A 364 24.47 25.02 0.21
CA SER A 364 24.12 26.06 1.17
C SER A 364 23.59 27.32 0.48
N VAL A 365 22.76 28.05 1.21
CA VAL A 365 22.14 29.31 0.77
C VAL A 365 22.55 30.43 1.74
N THR A 366 23.06 31.52 1.18
CA THR A 366 23.42 32.72 1.95
C THR A 366 22.71 33.95 1.37
N ASP A 367 22.65 35.00 2.14
CA ASP A 367 22.26 36.31 1.64
C ASP A 367 23.47 37.07 1.04
N ASP A 368 23.23 38.29 0.58
CA ASP A 368 24.22 39.19 0.05
C ASP A 368 25.35 39.59 1.04
N SER A 369 25.09 39.42 2.35
CA SER A 369 26.05 39.64 3.44
C SER A 369 26.73 38.35 3.92
N ASP A 370 26.63 37.25 3.16
CA ASP A 370 27.18 35.92 3.49
C ASP A 370 26.56 35.27 4.75
N LYS A 371 25.39 35.76 5.22
CA LYS A 371 24.71 35.15 6.34
C LYS A 371 23.85 33.98 5.86
N PRO A 372 23.73 32.87 6.62
CA PRO A 372 22.91 31.72 6.25
C PRO A 372 21.42 32.11 6.15
N VAL A 373 20.76 31.65 5.09
CA VAL A 373 19.31 31.83 4.91
C VAL A 373 18.60 30.57 5.41
N VAL A 374 17.84 30.70 6.50
CA VAL A 374 17.13 29.61 7.18
C VAL A 374 15.73 29.48 6.60
N GLY A 375 15.24 28.23 6.42
CA GLY A 375 13.87 27.95 5.97
C GLY A 375 13.60 28.27 4.49
N ALA A 376 14.64 28.57 3.68
CA ALA A 376 14.48 28.76 2.25
C ALA A 376 14.02 27.44 1.60
N LYS A 377 13.01 27.51 0.76
CA LYS A 377 12.51 26.38 -0.02
C LYS A 377 13.44 26.11 -1.19
N VAL A 378 14.09 24.96 -1.17
CA VAL A 378 15.01 24.51 -2.20
C VAL A 378 14.37 23.41 -3.01
N ALA A 379 14.27 23.59 -4.32
CA ALA A 379 13.74 22.58 -5.24
C ALA A 379 14.86 22.08 -6.17
N LEU A 380 14.90 20.75 -6.35
CA LEU A 380 15.82 20.07 -7.26
C LEU A 380 15.02 19.61 -8.50
N LYS A 381 15.47 20.04 -9.67
CA LYS A 381 14.94 19.60 -10.95
C LYS A 381 16.00 18.78 -11.68
N LEU A 382 15.75 17.50 -11.84
CA LEU A 382 16.44 16.57 -12.73
C LEU A 382 15.71 16.50 -14.07
N ALA A 383 16.34 16.00 -15.12
CA ALA A 383 15.70 15.94 -16.44
C ALA A 383 14.45 15.07 -16.44
N ASN A 384 14.49 13.92 -15.76
CA ASN A 384 13.44 12.89 -15.82
C ASN A 384 12.77 12.61 -14.46
N VAL A 385 13.23 13.25 -13.38
CA VAL A 385 12.74 12.99 -12.02
C VAL A 385 12.42 14.29 -11.31
N THR A 386 11.24 14.37 -10.69
CA THR A 386 10.88 15.45 -9.76
C THR A 386 11.19 14.99 -8.35
N VAL A 387 11.95 15.80 -7.61
CA VAL A 387 12.31 15.55 -6.22
C VAL A 387 11.55 16.52 -5.32
N ASP A 388 11.04 16.04 -4.20
CA ASP A 388 10.33 16.89 -3.24
C ASP A 388 11.24 18.00 -2.72
N PRO A 389 10.75 19.25 -2.63
CA PRO A 389 11.55 20.36 -2.15
C PRO A 389 11.92 20.19 -0.67
N VAL A 390 13.10 20.66 -0.30
CA VAL A 390 13.59 20.65 1.08
C VAL A 390 13.77 22.09 1.58
N ALA A 391 13.76 22.29 2.90
CA ALA A 391 14.06 23.58 3.50
C ALA A 391 15.51 23.64 3.99
N THR A 392 16.13 24.82 3.94
CA THR A 392 17.45 25.04 4.53
C THR A 392 17.37 24.99 6.07
N ASP A 393 18.37 24.41 6.70
CA ASP A 393 18.52 24.33 8.15
C ASP A 393 18.99 25.64 8.81
N SER A 394 19.23 25.63 10.13
CA SER A 394 19.70 26.78 10.90
C SER A 394 21.08 27.32 10.46
N THR A 395 21.84 26.54 9.67
CA THR A 395 23.14 26.93 9.11
C THR A 395 23.05 27.28 7.61
N GLY A 396 21.82 27.36 7.05
CA GLY A 396 21.57 27.63 5.65
C GLY A 396 21.87 26.45 4.72
N LYS A 397 22.10 25.25 5.24
CA LYS A 397 22.40 24.05 4.46
C LYS A 397 21.15 23.28 4.10
N TYR A 398 21.21 22.58 2.96
CA TYR A 398 20.19 21.66 2.49
C TYR A 398 20.82 20.37 1.95
N VAL A 399 20.06 19.27 2.01
CA VAL A 399 20.48 17.97 1.47
C VAL A 399 19.27 17.26 0.87
N PHE A 400 19.38 16.87 -0.39
CA PHE A 400 18.50 15.92 -1.05
C PHE A 400 19.11 14.53 -0.91
N LYS A 401 18.57 13.70 -0.03
CA LYS A 401 19.08 12.35 0.22
C LYS A 401 18.56 11.36 -0.79
N GLY A 402 19.45 10.53 -1.33
CA GLY A 402 19.10 9.42 -2.19
C GLY A 402 18.41 9.83 -3.50
N ALA A 403 18.78 10.98 -4.09
CA ALA A 403 18.25 11.39 -5.39
C ALA A 403 18.66 10.36 -6.46
N ARG A 404 17.68 9.84 -7.22
CA ARG A 404 17.96 8.88 -8.30
C ARG A 404 18.65 9.60 -9.47
N ILE A 405 19.88 9.20 -9.77
CA ILE A 405 20.70 9.80 -10.83
C ILE A 405 20.99 8.85 -11.99
N GLY A 406 20.69 7.56 -11.84
CA GLY A 406 21.00 6.58 -12.86
C GLY A 406 20.43 5.20 -12.58
N THR A 407 20.90 4.24 -13.35
CA THR A 407 20.47 2.84 -13.29
C THR A 407 21.68 1.94 -13.46
N GLN A 408 21.75 0.89 -12.62
CA GLN A 408 22.75 -0.18 -12.76
C GLN A 408 22.07 -1.55 -12.80
N ALA A 409 22.70 -2.47 -13.50
CA ALA A 409 22.27 -3.88 -13.55
C ALA A 409 23.50 -4.77 -13.67
N GLU A 410 23.50 -5.89 -12.97
CA GLU A 410 24.59 -6.88 -13.08
C GLU A 410 24.54 -7.62 -14.40
N ALA A 411 25.69 -8.14 -14.83
CA ALA A 411 25.76 -8.97 -16.02
C ALA A 411 24.96 -10.27 -15.83
N THR A 412 24.18 -10.65 -16.84
CA THR A 412 23.53 -11.97 -16.91
C THR A 412 24.19 -12.80 -18.01
N THR A 413 23.85 -14.09 -18.11
CA THR A 413 24.35 -14.97 -19.17
C THR A 413 24.05 -14.46 -20.58
N SER A 414 23.03 -13.62 -20.73
CA SER A 414 22.56 -13.09 -22.03
C SER A 414 22.76 -11.58 -22.22
N LYS A 415 23.11 -10.83 -21.17
CA LYS A 415 23.30 -9.37 -21.25
C LYS A 415 24.51 -8.90 -20.45
N PRO A 416 25.30 -7.94 -20.95
CA PRO A 416 26.39 -7.35 -20.20
C PRO A 416 25.86 -6.53 -19.01
N ALA A 417 26.73 -6.27 -18.02
CA ALA A 417 26.44 -5.34 -16.93
C ALA A 417 26.12 -3.94 -17.51
N VAL A 418 25.13 -3.28 -16.91
CA VAL A 418 24.75 -1.92 -17.24
C VAL A 418 25.08 -1.04 -16.03
N HIS A 419 25.80 0.03 -16.26
CA HIS A 419 26.03 1.09 -15.29
C HIS A 419 25.88 2.41 -16.03
N ARG A 420 24.78 3.10 -15.81
CA ARG A 420 24.42 4.29 -16.58
C ARG A 420 23.94 5.40 -15.67
N ILE A 421 24.57 6.54 -15.73
CA ILE A 421 24.07 7.77 -15.15
C ILE A 421 23.10 8.40 -16.15
N ASP A 422 21.83 8.44 -15.82
CA ASP A 422 20.76 8.97 -16.67
C ASP A 422 20.62 10.48 -16.51
N GLU A 423 20.90 10.99 -15.30
CA GLU A 423 20.83 12.40 -14.94
C GLU A 423 22.23 13.00 -14.93
N THR A 424 22.63 13.63 -16.03
CA THR A 424 23.97 14.21 -16.17
C THR A 424 24.06 15.61 -15.61
N ASN A 425 22.94 16.32 -15.52
CA ASN A 425 22.87 17.68 -14.99
C ASN A 425 21.63 17.87 -14.12
N ALA A 426 21.64 18.90 -13.29
CA ALA A 426 20.51 19.27 -12.45
C ALA A 426 20.42 20.78 -12.29
N THR A 427 19.24 21.28 -12.00
CA THR A 427 19.00 22.68 -11.63
C THR A 427 18.43 22.76 -10.22
N ILE A 428 19.07 23.54 -9.38
CA ILE A 428 18.57 23.91 -8.05
C ILE A 428 17.90 25.28 -8.18
N SER A 429 16.69 25.43 -7.65
CA SER A 429 16.04 26.72 -7.47
C SER A 429 15.72 26.94 -5.99
N VAL A 430 15.95 28.16 -5.52
CA VAL A 430 15.73 28.55 -4.13
C VAL A 430 14.75 29.72 -4.07
N GLU A 431 13.74 29.59 -3.25
CA GLU A 431 12.72 30.61 -3.01
C GLU A 431 12.61 30.90 -1.51
N VAL A 432 12.56 32.18 -1.17
CA VAL A 432 12.29 32.68 0.19
C VAL A 432 11.67 34.07 0.11
N ASP A 433 10.76 34.38 1.03
CA ASP A 433 10.08 35.66 1.07
C ASP A 433 11.05 36.85 1.22
N GLY A 434 10.83 37.89 0.43
CA GLY A 434 11.64 39.11 0.45
C GLY A 434 13.02 39.01 -0.21
N LYS A 435 13.31 37.90 -0.89
CA LYS A 435 14.55 37.71 -1.67
C LYS A 435 14.22 37.39 -3.13
N LYS A 436 15.12 37.73 -4.04
CA LYS A 436 15.02 37.28 -5.43
C LYS A 436 15.29 35.78 -5.51
N PRO A 437 14.56 35.01 -6.35
CA PRO A 437 14.83 33.59 -6.54
C PRO A 437 16.29 33.35 -6.98
N GLY A 438 16.93 32.40 -6.31
CA GLY A 438 18.29 31.97 -6.67
C GLY A 438 18.26 30.67 -7.48
N THR A 439 19.20 30.50 -8.40
CA THR A 439 19.35 29.27 -9.18
C THR A 439 20.80 28.86 -9.28
N ALA A 440 21.04 27.55 -9.29
CA ALA A 440 22.34 26.96 -9.58
C ALA A 440 22.17 25.76 -10.52
N THR A 441 23.06 25.65 -11.50
CA THR A 441 23.10 24.50 -12.41
C THR A 441 24.27 23.61 -12.05
N ILE A 442 24.01 22.32 -11.92
CA ILE A 442 25.00 21.27 -11.70
C ILE A 442 25.30 20.66 -13.06
N ALA A 443 26.52 20.79 -13.53
CA ALA A 443 26.90 20.28 -14.85
C ALA A 443 27.20 18.77 -14.85
N LYS A 444 27.53 18.19 -13.67
CA LYS A 444 27.81 16.77 -13.52
C LYS A 444 27.40 16.31 -12.12
N LEU A 445 26.64 15.23 -12.08
CA LEU A 445 26.28 14.52 -10.86
C LEU A 445 27.26 13.38 -10.61
N ASP A 446 27.62 13.16 -9.33
CA ASP A 446 28.55 12.11 -8.90
C ASP A 446 27.83 11.13 -7.95
N GLU A 447 28.09 9.84 -8.10
CA GLU A 447 27.51 8.78 -7.26
C GLU A 447 27.96 8.87 -5.79
N ALA A 448 29.16 9.36 -5.55
CA ALA A 448 29.69 9.58 -4.20
C ALA A 448 29.00 10.77 -3.48
N GLY A 449 28.14 11.51 -4.20
CA GLY A 449 27.46 12.71 -3.74
C GLY A 449 27.97 13.97 -4.44
N THR A 450 27.09 14.96 -4.59
CA THR A 450 27.42 16.22 -5.28
C THR A 450 27.20 17.40 -4.35
N THR A 451 28.23 18.25 -4.21
CA THR A 451 28.11 19.51 -3.46
C THR A 451 27.90 20.66 -4.43
N VAL A 452 26.81 21.40 -4.23
CA VAL A 452 26.42 22.57 -5.02
C VAL A 452 27.18 23.80 -4.51
N PRO A 453 27.69 24.68 -5.38
CA PRO A 453 28.21 25.97 -4.96
C PRO A 453 27.19 26.76 -4.14
N VAL A 454 27.68 27.62 -3.24
CA VAL A 454 26.83 28.47 -2.41
C VAL A 454 25.91 29.32 -3.29
N ILE A 455 24.62 29.31 -3.01
CA ILE A 455 23.63 30.13 -3.70
C ILE A 455 23.42 31.41 -2.89
N LYS A 456 23.80 32.56 -3.45
CA LYS A 456 23.60 33.86 -2.83
C LYS A 456 22.28 34.45 -3.27
N LEU A 457 21.44 34.87 -2.31
CA LEU A 457 20.15 35.49 -2.57
C LEU A 457 20.22 37.01 -2.36
N GLU A 458 19.87 37.77 -3.38
CA GLU A 458 19.73 39.21 -3.29
C GLU A 458 18.38 39.60 -2.70
N PRO A 459 18.27 40.73 -1.96
CA PRO A 459 17.00 41.22 -1.48
C PRO A 459 16.06 41.59 -2.64
N LEU A 460 14.79 41.25 -2.50
CA LEU A 460 13.74 41.73 -3.41
C LEU A 460 13.35 43.13 -3.00
N LEU A 461 13.92 44.14 -3.66
CA LEU A 461 13.62 45.52 -3.37
C LEU A 461 12.20 45.86 -3.85
N PRO A 462 11.37 46.50 -3.02
CA PRO A 462 10.04 46.92 -3.45
C PRO A 462 10.10 47.86 -4.64
N PRO A 463 9.13 47.77 -5.59
CA PRO A 463 9.11 48.61 -6.76
C PRO A 463 8.93 50.07 -6.38
N GLY A 464 9.52 50.95 -7.17
CA GLY A 464 9.21 52.36 -7.20
C GLY A 464 8.27 52.65 -8.36
N GLN A 465 7.83 53.90 -8.48
CA GLN A 465 6.85 54.32 -9.49
C GLN A 465 7.40 55.47 -10.34
N LEU A 466 7.30 55.32 -11.64
CA LEU A 466 7.51 56.40 -12.60
C LEU A 466 6.17 57.04 -12.92
N ARG A 467 6.06 58.36 -12.73
CA ARG A 467 4.90 59.17 -13.10
C ARG A 467 5.32 60.33 -13.97
N GLY A 468 4.38 60.84 -14.76
CA GLY A 468 4.62 62.04 -15.57
C GLY A 468 3.45 62.46 -16.38
N VAL A 469 3.65 63.57 -17.07
CA VAL A 469 2.68 64.12 -18.01
C VAL A 469 3.39 64.38 -19.34
N VAL A 470 2.69 64.10 -20.44
CA VAL A 470 3.19 64.36 -21.81
C VAL A 470 2.43 65.52 -22.39
N HIS A 471 3.16 66.58 -22.77
CA HIS A 471 2.58 67.79 -23.39
C HIS A 471 3.11 67.94 -24.80
N GLN A 472 2.35 68.70 -25.58
CA GLN A 472 2.74 69.16 -26.92
C GLN A 472 3.32 70.59 -26.85
N LEU A 473 4.48 70.82 -27.38
CA LEU A 473 5.03 72.14 -27.56
C LEU A 473 4.69 72.72 -28.97
N PRO A 474 4.46 74.05 -29.11
CA PRO A 474 4.49 75.04 -28.01
C PRO A 474 3.13 75.23 -27.30
N SER A 475 2.11 74.43 -27.61
CA SER A 475 0.74 74.70 -27.16
C SER A 475 0.46 74.35 -25.71
N GLY A 476 1.33 73.57 -25.05
CA GLY A 476 1.13 73.04 -23.68
C GLY A 476 -0.04 72.08 -23.53
N LYS A 477 -0.68 71.63 -24.62
CA LYS A 477 -1.80 70.69 -24.56
C LYS A 477 -1.35 69.31 -24.19
N ALA A 478 -2.11 68.58 -23.34
CA ALA A 478 -1.89 67.20 -23.04
C ALA A 478 -1.91 66.29 -24.27
N VAL A 479 -1.03 65.33 -24.35
CA VAL A 479 -1.00 64.37 -25.46
C VAL A 479 -1.59 63.06 -24.95
N GLU A 480 -2.80 62.76 -25.40
CA GLU A 480 -3.51 61.52 -25.11
C GLU A 480 -2.92 60.34 -25.93
N ARG A 481 -2.93 59.14 -25.38
CA ARG A 481 -2.49 57.90 -26.04
C ARG A 481 -1.05 57.90 -26.55
N ALA A 482 -0.19 58.76 -26.02
CA ALA A 482 1.23 58.62 -26.24
C ALA A 482 1.73 57.32 -25.58
N THR A 483 2.55 56.57 -26.29
CA THR A 483 3.13 55.32 -25.77
C THR A 483 4.46 55.63 -25.09
N VAL A 484 4.53 55.36 -23.80
CA VAL A 484 5.75 55.41 -22.98
C VAL A 484 6.31 53.99 -22.88
N THR A 485 7.52 53.79 -23.37
CA THR A 485 8.22 52.50 -23.31
C THR A 485 9.47 52.65 -22.45
N VAL A 486 9.72 51.68 -21.56
CA VAL A 486 10.86 51.68 -20.63
C VAL A 486 11.82 50.54 -20.98
N SER A 487 13.09 50.82 -21.05
CA SER A 487 14.17 49.84 -21.29
C SER A 487 15.26 49.95 -20.20
N PRO A 488 15.76 48.83 -19.65
CA PRO A 488 15.39 47.45 -19.92
C PRO A 488 14.01 47.06 -19.36
N GLY A 489 13.48 45.89 -19.76
CA GLY A 489 12.23 45.34 -19.24
C GLY A 489 11.01 45.56 -20.13
N ASN A 490 11.08 46.45 -21.13
CA ASN A 490 10.01 46.72 -22.12
C ASN A 490 8.61 47.03 -21.53
N ALA A 491 8.55 47.56 -20.28
CA ALA A 491 7.32 48.02 -19.69
C ALA A 491 6.72 49.16 -20.52
N LYS A 492 5.41 49.18 -20.65
CA LYS A 492 4.69 50.19 -21.49
C LYS A 492 3.51 50.74 -20.74
N ALA A 493 3.27 52.03 -20.92
CA ALA A 493 2.04 52.70 -20.55
C ALA A 493 1.56 53.61 -21.69
N GLN A 494 0.27 53.93 -21.70
CA GLN A 494 -0.29 54.96 -22.56
C GLN A 494 -0.76 56.12 -21.69
N THR A 495 -0.59 57.33 -22.21
CA THR A 495 -1.10 58.52 -21.54
C THR A 495 -2.61 58.58 -21.59
N SER A 496 -3.22 59.01 -20.50
CA SER A 496 -4.64 59.32 -20.37
C SER A 496 -5.02 60.61 -21.12
N SER A 497 -6.30 60.97 -21.08
CA SER A 497 -6.81 62.18 -21.76
C SER A 497 -6.19 63.49 -21.26
N ASP A 498 -5.68 63.50 -20.02
CA ASP A 498 -4.95 64.62 -19.42
C ASP A 498 -3.43 64.52 -19.60
N GLY A 499 -2.97 63.57 -20.43
CA GLY A 499 -1.57 63.34 -20.72
C GLY A 499 -0.79 62.63 -19.64
N THR A 500 -1.41 62.20 -18.53
CA THR A 500 -0.72 61.55 -17.42
C THR A 500 -0.42 60.09 -17.72
N PHE A 501 0.68 59.57 -17.12
CA PHE A 501 1.03 58.15 -17.14
C PHE A 501 1.64 57.75 -15.81
N SER A 502 1.55 56.43 -15.51
CA SER A 502 2.17 55.80 -14.34
C SER A 502 2.64 54.39 -14.67
N ILE A 503 3.85 54.01 -14.23
CA ILE A 503 4.45 52.69 -14.42
C ILE A 503 5.18 52.27 -13.13
N ASP A 504 4.86 51.10 -12.60
CA ASP A 504 5.61 50.53 -11.49
C ASP A 504 6.85 49.81 -12.04
N LEU A 505 8.04 50.10 -11.49
CA LEU A 505 9.33 49.62 -11.96
C LEU A 505 10.18 49.18 -10.79
N ALA A 506 10.96 48.12 -10.97
CA ALA A 506 12.00 47.77 -10.01
C ALA A 506 13.00 48.92 -9.83
N PRO A 507 13.65 49.06 -8.67
CA PRO A 507 14.70 50.07 -8.52
C PRO A 507 15.81 49.86 -9.54
N GLY A 508 16.26 50.93 -10.15
CA GLY A 508 17.29 50.87 -11.19
C GLY A 508 17.30 52.08 -12.13
N SER A 509 18.24 52.10 -13.08
CA SER A 509 18.31 53.12 -14.11
C SER A 509 17.67 52.64 -15.41
N TYR A 510 16.85 53.47 -15.98
CA TYR A 510 16.01 53.15 -17.17
C TYR A 510 16.12 54.26 -18.20
N LYS A 511 15.97 53.85 -19.45
CA LYS A 511 15.74 54.76 -20.55
C LYS A 511 14.25 54.74 -20.94
N ILE A 512 13.63 55.88 -20.98
CA ILE A 512 12.24 56.07 -21.37
C ILE A 512 12.20 56.56 -22.81
N THR A 513 11.43 55.91 -23.64
CA THR A 513 11.13 56.38 -25.01
C THR A 513 9.63 56.69 -25.12
N VAL A 514 9.30 57.92 -25.47
CA VAL A 514 7.91 58.35 -25.66
C VAL A 514 7.63 58.56 -27.13
N LYS A 515 6.54 57.95 -27.62
CA LYS A 515 6.10 58.04 -29.01
C LYS A 515 4.60 58.38 -29.09
N SER A 516 4.24 59.30 -29.99
CA SER A 516 2.86 59.57 -30.35
C SER A 516 2.76 59.88 -31.85
N PRO A 517 1.71 59.44 -32.55
CA PRO A 517 1.53 59.76 -33.99
C PRO A 517 1.55 61.27 -34.26
N GLY A 518 2.41 61.65 -35.20
CA GLY A 518 2.58 63.06 -35.58
C GLY A 518 3.53 63.89 -34.73
N PHE A 519 4.28 63.22 -33.83
CA PHE A 519 5.31 63.83 -32.98
C PHE A 519 6.66 63.12 -33.13
N ALA A 520 7.76 63.86 -32.96
CA ALA A 520 9.07 63.30 -32.87
C ALA A 520 9.20 62.47 -31.55
N SER A 521 9.83 61.30 -31.62
CA SER A 521 10.05 60.49 -30.42
C SER A 521 11.08 61.15 -29.49
N GLN A 522 10.84 61.06 -28.17
CA GLN A 522 11.77 61.60 -27.17
C GLN A 522 12.25 60.50 -26.27
N ASP A 523 13.57 60.54 -25.99
CA ASP A 523 14.26 59.61 -25.07
C ASP A 523 14.78 60.38 -23.84
N LEU A 524 14.59 59.78 -22.65
CA LEU A 524 15.05 60.35 -21.37
C LEU A 524 15.57 59.26 -20.48
N ASP A 525 16.54 59.59 -19.64
CA ASP A 525 17.01 58.71 -18.60
C ASP A 525 16.29 59.00 -17.26
N VAL A 526 15.98 57.92 -16.52
CA VAL A 526 15.35 58.02 -15.20
C VAL A 526 15.96 56.98 -14.28
N THR A 527 16.17 57.34 -13.04
CA THR A 527 16.50 56.40 -11.97
C THR A 527 15.32 56.23 -11.04
N ILE A 528 14.93 55.00 -10.79
CA ILE A 528 13.87 54.62 -9.89
C ILE A 528 14.49 54.13 -8.57
N GLU A 529 14.11 54.74 -7.47
CA GLU A 529 14.53 54.34 -6.13
C GLU A 529 13.53 53.36 -5.51
N THR A 530 13.98 52.57 -4.53
CA THR A 530 13.12 51.68 -3.76
C THR A 530 12.00 52.45 -3.06
N ASN A 531 10.73 52.07 -3.31
CA ASN A 531 9.52 52.80 -2.85
C ASN A 531 9.49 54.28 -3.31
N GLY A 532 10.37 54.71 -4.20
CA GLY A 532 10.47 56.06 -4.69
C GLY A 532 9.45 56.38 -5.77
N VAL A 533 9.12 57.68 -5.95
CA VAL A 533 8.33 58.17 -7.09
C VAL A 533 9.22 59.08 -7.91
N ALA A 534 9.54 58.66 -9.12
CA ALA A 534 10.23 59.50 -10.09
C ALA A 534 9.21 60.22 -10.98
N ILE A 535 9.28 61.53 -11.03
CA ILE A 535 8.38 62.35 -11.86
C ILE A 535 9.15 62.86 -13.08
N LYS A 536 8.63 62.60 -14.27
CA LYS A 536 9.18 63.06 -15.56
C LYS A 536 8.09 63.64 -16.44
N ASN A 537 8.10 64.94 -16.59
CA ASN A 537 7.24 65.62 -17.57
C ASN A 537 7.96 65.67 -18.92
N ILE A 538 7.25 65.41 -20.00
CA ILE A 538 7.82 65.17 -21.32
C ILE A 538 7.12 66.06 -22.34
N ASP A 539 7.91 66.81 -23.04
CA ASP A 539 7.41 67.75 -24.06
C ASP A 539 7.70 67.18 -25.46
N LEU A 540 6.66 66.86 -26.22
CA LEU A 540 6.77 66.38 -27.60
C LEU A 540 6.67 67.51 -28.60
N HIS A 541 7.58 67.50 -29.57
CA HIS A 541 7.57 68.41 -30.71
C HIS A 541 6.95 67.73 -31.93
N LYS A 542 6.19 68.52 -32.76
CA LYS A 542 5.70 68.01 -34.03
C LYS A 542 6.79 67.88 -35.07
#